data_4b564dbd2cc41b197fef9dbefc2f1780
#
_entry.id   4b564dbd2cc41b197fef9dbefc2f1780
#
_cell.length_a   1.000
_cell.length_b   1.000
_cell.length_c   1.000
_cell.angle_alpha   90.00
_cell.angle_beta   90.00
_cell.angle_gamma   90.00
#
_symmetry.space_group_name_H-M   'P 1'
#
loop_
_entity.id
_entity.type
_entity.pdbx_description
1 polymer ?
#
loop_
_entity_poly.entity_id
_entity_poly.type
_entity_poly.pdbx_seq_one_letter_code
_entity_poly.pdbx_strand_id
1 'polypeptide(L)'
;FPADPEAPTFTAWDLGLSDHTAIWLVQVMGDSIHWLDHYAANQQPLAHYVEKIREWEKEYGLTATAHLLPHDAARRDAHGVSYVENMARLGLANVRVVPRTTDVWRGINTLRELLERSFFHVRTQERARNLRGEEEPGGVEHLELYRSRLPGTGGSLAESPVHDAHSHTADAARTF
;
A
#
# COMPACT_ATOMS: atom_id res chain seq x y z
N PHE A 1 9.08 18.04 -2.40
CA PHE A 1 8.62 18.60 -1.12
C PHE A 1 9.20 17.79 0.05
N PRO A 2 9.53 18.43 1.19
CA PRO A 2 9.93 17.71 2.39
C PRO A 2 8.70 17.08 3.10
N ALA A 3 8.94 16.06 3.92
CA ALA A 3 7.96 15.59 4.88
C ALA A 3 7.76 16.64 5.99
N ASP A 4 6.54 16.73 6.52
CA ASP A 4 6.20 17.56 7.66
C ASP A 4 6.00 16.65 8.90
N PRO A 5 6.86 16.72 9.93
CA PRO A 5 6.74 15.87 11.12
C PRO A 5 5.43 16.05 11.89
N GLU A 6 4.76 17.20 11.76
CA GLU A 6 3.51 17.53 12.48
C GLU A 6 2.26 17.09 11.68
N ALA A 7 2.41 16.77 10.38
CA ALA A 7 1.28 16.40 9.55
C ALA A 7 0.81 14.96 9.85
N PRO A 8 -0.52 14.72 9.82
CA PRO A 8 -1.05 13.35 9.94
C PRO A 8 -0.44 12.44 8.88
N THR A 9 0.27 11.41 9.34
CA THR A 9 1.00 10.46 8.51
C THR A 9 0.41 9.07 8.64
N PHE A 10 0.24 8.39 7.52
CA PHE A 10 -0.36 7.06 7.46
C PHE A 10 0.52 6.11 6.67
N THR A 11 0.47 4.83 7.02
CA THR A 11 0.90 3.77 6.11
C THR A 11 -0.32 3.03 5.60
N ALA A 12 -0.37 2.77 4.30
CA ALA A 12 -1.46 2.04 3.66
C ALA A 12 -0.91 0.75 3.04
N TRP A 13 -1.53 -0.38 3.36
CA TRP A 13 -0.99 -1.70 3.09
C TRP A 13 -1.88 -2.53 2.18
N ASP A 14 -1.24 -3.33 1.33
CA ASP A 14 -1.81 -4.55 0.78
C ASP A 14 -0.98 -5.75 1.24
N LEU A 15 -1.64 -6.76 1.83
CA LEU A 15 -0.98 -7.89 2.46
C LEU A 15 -0.99 -9.11 1.52
N GLY A 16 0.15 -9.42 0.92
CA GLY A 16 0.34 -10.66 0.17
C GLY A 16 0.79 -11.81 1.10
N LEU A 17 0.02 -12.88 1.19
CA LEU A 17 0.39 -14.09 1.95
C LEU A 17 1.46 -14.91 1.23
N SER A 18 1.37 -15.03 -0.08
CA SER A 18 2.30 -15.74 -0.96
C SER A 18 2.83 -14.85 -2.09
N ASP A 19 2.32 -13.62 -2.18
CA ASP A 19 2.62 -12.63 -3.19
C ASP A 19 3.32 -11.40 -2.56
N HIS A 20 3.33 -10.29 -3.29
CA HIS A 20 3.92 -9.05 -2.82
C HIS A 20 3.07 -8.41 -1.73
N THR A 21 3.71 -8.01 -0.63
CA THR A 21 3.16 -7.02 0.29
C THR A 21 3.63 -5.65 -0.18
N ALA A 22 2.71 -4.72 -0.36
CA ALA A 22 2.99 -3.34 -0.76
C ALA A 22 2.56 -2.37 0.34
N ILE A 23 3.35 -1.30 0.53
CA ILE A 23 3.12 -0.28 1.55
C ILE A 23 3.39 1.10 0.96
N TRP A 24 2.47 2.02 1.19
CA TRP A 24 2.67 3.44 0.94
C TRP A 24 2.85 4.20 2.26
N LEU A 25 3.74 5.20 2.26
CA LEU A 25 3.85 6.21 3.29
C LEU A 25 3.20 7.50 2.78
N VAL A 26 2.17 7.99 3.47
CA VAL A 26 1.30 9.06 2.99
C VAL A 26 1.08 10.11 4.07
N GLN A 27 1.13 11.39 3.72
CA GLN A 27 0.75 12.51 4.58
C GLN A 27 -0.48 13.24 4.07
N VAL A 28 -1.31 13.71 4.99
CA VAL A 28 -2.45 14.58 4.71
C VAL A 28 -2.05 16.02 5.03
N MET A 29 -2.00 16.86 4.01
CA MET A 29 -1.54 18.25 4.07
C MET A 29 -2.69 19.20 3.70
N GLY A 30 -3.59 19.49 4.68
CA GLY A 30 -4.83 20.23 4.39
C GLY A 30 -5.69 19.45 3.41
N ASP A 31 -5.96 20.02 2.24
CA ASP A 31 -6.76 19.36 1.18
C ASP A 31 -5.93 18.49 0.23
N SER A 32 -4.60 18.48 0.37
CA SER A 32 -3.71 17.72 -0.49
C SER A 32 -3.17 16.45 0.18
N ILE A 33 -2.84 15.46 -0.65
CA ILE A 33 -2.27 14.19 -0.23
C ILE A 33 -0.84 14.10 -0.77
N HIS A 34 0.10 13.85 0.13
CA HIS A 34 1.52 13.73 -0.18
C HIS A 34 1.97 12.28 0.00
N TRP A 35 2.24 11.60 -1.09
CA TRP A 35 2.80 10.25 -1.11
C TRP A 35 4.31 10.36 -0.97
N LEU A 36 4.84 10.05 0.22
CA LEU A 36 6.25 10.26 0.56
C LEU A 36 7.16 9.14 0.07
N ASP A 37 6.73 7.89 0.24
CA ASP A 37 7.55 6.72 -0.09
C ASP A 37 6.66 5.52 -0.42
N HIS A 38 7.27 4.51 -1.04
CA HIS A 38 6.64 3.25 -1.41
C HIS A 38 7.63 2.10 -1.19
N TYR A 39 7.13 1.00 -0.70
CA TYR A 39 7.90 -0.23 -0.57
C TYR A 39 7.04 -1.44 -0.95
N ALA A 40 7.59 -2.31 -1.77
CA ALA A 40 6.98 -3.60 -2.05
C ALA A 40 8.04 -4.70 -2.00
N ALA A 41 7.69 -5.84 -1.43
CA ALA A 41 8.56 -7.01 -1.42
C ALA A 41 7.74 -8.29 -1.38
N ASN A 42 8.36 -9.39 -1.81
CA ASN A 42 7.76 -10.70 -1.81
C ASN A 42 8.43 -11.59 -0.75
N GLN A 43 7.66 -12.49 -0.17
CA GLN A 43 8.14 -13.56 0.73
C GLN A 43 8.99 -13.08 1.92
N GLN A 44 8.75 -11.86 2.41
CA GLN A 44 9.40 -11.34 3.61
C GLN A 44 8.53 -11.59 4.86
N PRO A 45 9.15 -11.85 6.01
CA PRO A 45 8.42 -11.94 7.27
C PRO A 45 7.84 -10.58 7.67
N LEU A 46 6.73 -10.57 8.43
CA LEU A 46 6.09 -9.32 8.86
C LEU A 46 7.04 -8.37 9.61
N ALA A 47 7.99 -8.91 10.38
CA ALA A 47 8.99 -8.12 11.07
C ALA A 47 9.84 -7.25 10.13
N HIS A 48 10.13 -7.74 8.91
CA HIS A 48 10.86 -6.98 7.89
C HIS A 48 10.11 -5.72 7.47
N TYR A 49 8.80 -5.81 7.27
CA TYR A 49 7.99 -4.65 6.90
C TYR A 49 7.81 -3.66 8.06
N VAL A 50 7.71 -4.16 9.29
CA VAL A 50 7.67 -3.31 10.49
C VAL A 50 9.00 -2.55 10.64
N GLU A 51 10.14 -3.19 10.36
CA GLU A 51 11.44 -2.51 10.36
C GLU A 51 11.51 -1.43 9.29
N LYS A 52 10.96 -1.68 8.10
CA LYS A 52 10.86 -0.67 7.04
C LYS A 52 10.07 0.56 7.47
N ILE A 53 8.97 0.39 8.22
CA ILE A 53 8.25 1.53 8.78
C ILE A 53 9.13 2.33 9.75
N ARG A 54 9.89 1.66 10.63
CA ARG A 54 10.79 2.33 11.57
C ARG A 54 11.92 3.08 10.87
N GLU A 55 12.44 2.52 9.76
CA GLU A 55 13.42 3.22 8.92
C GLU A 55 12.84 4.52 8.38
N TRP A 56 11.62 4.49 7.84
CA TRP A 56 10.93 5.68 7.35
C TRP A 56 10.65 6.70 8.45
N GLU A 57 10.13 6.28 9.61
CA GLU A 57 9.88 7.17 10.74
C GLU A 57 11.17 7.88 11.18
N LYS A 58 12.28 7.15 11.23
CA LYS A 58 13.60 7.72 11.56
C LYS A 58 14.12 8.64 10.46
N GLU A 59 14.03 8.24 9.19
CA GLU A 59 14.58 8.97 8.04
C GLU A 59 13.84 10.30 7.83
N TYR A 60 12.51 10.27 7.92
CA TYR A 60 11.65 11.44 7.73
C TYR A 60 11.42 12.24 9.03
N GLY A 61 11.88 11.75 10.17
CA GLY A 61 11.69 12.39 11.49
C GLY A 61 10.22 12.49 11.90
N LEU A 62 9.39 11.51 11.52
CA LEU A 62 7.95 11.50 11.77
C LEU A 62 7.52 10.25 12.54
N THR A 63 6.28 10.22 12.98
CA THR A 63 5.62 9.03 13.54
C THR A 63 4.28 8.82 12.84
N ALA A 64 4.03 7.60 12.39
CA ALA A 64 2.76 7.30 11.73
C ALA A 64 1.57 7.43 12.70
N THR A 65 0.59 8.22 12.30
CA THR A 65 -0.67 8.42 13.03
C THR A 65 -1.48 7.13 13.09
N ALA A 66 -1.50 6.38 11.99
CA ALA A 66 -2.10 5.05 11.92
C ALA A 66 -1.53 4.22 10.77
N HIS A 67 -1.64 2.89 10.92
CA HIS A 67 -1.32 1.90 9.90
C HIS A 67 -2.62 1.30 9.38
N LEU A 68 -2.94 1.56 8.11
CA LEU A 68 -4.20 1.15 7.48
C LEU A 68 -4.00 -0.19 6.77
N LEU A 69 -4.68 -1.21 7.24
CA LEU A 69 -4.58 -2.57 6.72
C LEU A 69 -5.87 -2.96 5.99
N PRO A 70 -5.80 -3.82 4.97
CA PRO A 70 -6.97 -4.34 4.31
C PRO A 70 -7.82 -5.20 5.27
N HIS A 71 -9.08 -5.40 4.94
CA HIS A 71 -10.09 -6.05 5.79
C HIS A 71 -9.73 -7.47 6.22
N ASP A 72 -8.94 -8.19 5.44
CA ASP A 72 -8.50 -9.57 5.71
C ASP A 72 -7.35 -9.65 6.72
N ALA A 73 -6.70 -8.54 7.05
CA ALA A 73 -5.69 -8.46 8.12
C ALA A 73 -6.22 -8.88 9.49
N ALA A 74 -7.53 -8.81 9.70
CA ALA A 74 -8.19 -9.27 10.92
C ALA A 74 -8.40 -10.80 10.97
N ARG A 75 -8.22 -11.52 9.85
CA ARG A 75 -8.36 -12.97 9.82
C ARG A 75 -7.25 -13.62 10.65
N ARG A 76 -7.63 -14.69 11.36
CA ARG A 76 -6.68 -15.51 12.12
C ARG A 76 -6.07 -16.57 11.23
N ASP A 77 -4.78 -16.75 11.35
CA ASP A 77 -4.04 -17.83 10.69
C ASP A 77 -4.30 -19.21 11.34
N ALA A 78 -3.61 -20.23 10.87
CA ALA A 78 -3.71 -21.60 11.43
C ALA A 78 -3.30 -21.69 12.91
N HIS A 79 -2.57 -20.72 13.44
CA HIS A 79 -2.16 -20.61 14.84
C HIS A 79 -3.11 -19.72 15.66
N GLY A 80 -4.20 -19.25 15.08
CA GLY A 80 -5.21 -18.42 15.74
C GLY A 80 -4.78 -16.97 15.95
N VAL A 81 -3.76 -16.48 15.24
CA VAL A 81 -3.22 -15.11 15.37
C VAL A 81 -3.51 -14.33 14.10
N SER A 82 -3.95 -13.08 14.25
CA SER A 82 -4.16 -12.16 13.12
C SER A 82 -2.91 -11.34 12.81
N TYR A 83 -2.87 -10.71 11.60
CA TYR A 83 -1.83 -9.74 11.26
C TYR A 83 -1.80 -8.58 12.24
N VAL A 84 -2.96 -8.08 12.65
CA VAL A 84 -3.09 -6.99 13.64
C VAL A 84 -2.43 -7.35 14.97
N GLU A 85 -2.71 -8.57 15.49
CA GLU A 85 -2.08 -9.05 16.73
C GLU A 85 -0.56 -9.22 16.58
N ASN A 86 -0.09 -9.71 15.43
CA ASN A 86 1.33 -9.85 15.15
C ASN A 86 2.03 -8.49 15.04
N MET A 87 1.44 -7.50 14.38
CA MET A 87 1.98 -6.14 14.31
C MET A 87 2.10 -5.51 15.69
N ALA A 88 1.07 -5.66 16.54
CA ALA A 88 1.11 -5.18 17.91
C ALA A 88 2.25 -5.83 18.73
N ARG A 89 2.46 -7.14 18.58
CA ARG A 89 3.59 -7.86 19.20
C ARG A 89 4.95 -7.37 18.73
N LEU A 90 5.05 -6.93 17.47
CA LEU A 90 6.26 -6.32 16.90
C LEU A 90 6.41 -4.83 17.29
N GLY A 91 5.48 -4.30 18.10
CA GLY A 91 5.54 -2.94 18.64
C GLY A 91 4.97 -1.87 17.71
N LEU A 92 4.21 -2.24 16.67
CA LEU A 92 3.53 -1.29 15.81
C LEU A 92 2.17 -0.95 16.44
N ALA A 93 2.01 0.31 16.86
CA ALA A 93 0.77 0.81 17.46
C ALA A 93 -0.19 1.38 16.39
N ASN A 94 -1.44 1.69 16.80
CA ASN A 94 -2.43 2.37 15.94
C ASN A 94 -2.75 1.66 14.63
N VAL A 95 -2.72 0.34 14.63
CA VAL A 95 -3.13 -0.48 13.48
C VAL A 95 -4.66 -0.42 13.33
N ARG A 96 -5.14 -0.07 12.14
CA ARG A 96 -6.57 0.02 11.80
C ARG A 96 -6.87 -0.84 10.59
N VAL A 97 -7.90 -1.66 10.70
CA VAL A 97 -8.40 -2.47 9.59
C VAL A 97 -9.47 -1.68 8.87
N VAL A 98 -9.26 -1.46 7.57
CA VAL A 98 -10.22 -0.74 6.71
C VAL A 98 -11.39 -1.67 6.36
N PRO A 99 -12.64 -1.20 6.40
CA PRO A 99 -13.79 -2.00 6.01
C PRO A 99 -13.69 -2.52 4.58
N ARG A 100 -14.21 -3.73 4.36
CA ARG A 100 -14.24 -4.30 3.00
C ARG A 100 -15.11 -3.45 2.07
N THR A 101 -14.54 -3.00 0.96
CA THR A 101 -15.28 -2.44 -0.16
C THR A 101 -15.76 -3.59 -1.05
N THR A 102 -17.07 -3.76 -1.18
CA THR A 102 -17.66 -4.83 -2.01
C THR A 102 -17.57 -4.52 -3.50
N ASP A 103 -17.49 -3.24 -3.87
CA ASP A 103 -17.36 -2.75 -5.24
C ASP A 103 -15.94 -2.24 -5.48
N VAL A 104 -15.17 -3.04 -6.23
CA VAL A 104 -13.79 -2.71 -6.61
C VAL A 104 -13.72 -1.41 -7.42
N TRP A 105 -14.68 -1.18 -8.31
CA TRP A 105 -14.71 0.01 -9.16
C TRP A 105 -14.97 1.28 -8.35
N ARG A 106 -15.79 1.20 -7.32
CA ARG A 106 -15.98 2.31 -6.38
C ARG A 106 -14.66 2.69 -5.73
N GLY A 107 -13.88 1.71 -5.23
CA GLY A 107 -12.57 1.96 -4.63
C GLY A 107 -11.58 2.58 -5.63
N ILE A 108 -11.56 2.09 -6.89
CA ILE A 108 -10.71 2.65 -7.95
C ILE A 108 -11.10 4.10 -8.26
N ASN A 109 -12.38 4.40 -8.38
CA ASN A 109 -12.85 5.76 -8.67
C ASN A 109 -12.56 6.72 -7.51
N THR A 110 -12.75 6.28 -6.26
CA THR A 110 -12.37 7.07 -5.09
C THR A 110 -10.87 7.38 -5.09
N LEU A 111 -10.02 6.40 -5.40
CA LEU A 111 -8.58 6.64 -5.52
C LEU A 111 -8.27 7.64 -6.65
N ARG A 112 -8.94 7.53 -7.82
CA ARG A 112 -8.74 8.49 -8.94
C ARG A 112 -9.08 9.92 -8.52
N GLU A 113 -10.18 10.13 -7.83
CA GLU A 113 -10.55 11.45 -7.28
C GLU A 113 -9.51 11.95 -6.27
N LEU A 114 -8.96 11.06 -5.45
CA LEU A 114 -7.90 11.39 -4.50
C LEU A 114 -6.61 11.81 -5.23
N LEU A 115 -6.27 11.12 -6.33
CA LEU A 115 -5.08 11.42 -7.13
C LEU A 115 -5.09 12.81 -7.76
N GLU A 116 -6.26 13.41 -8.02
CA GLU A 116 -6.37 14.78 -8.55
C GLU A 116 -5.77 15.86 -7.61
N ARG A 117 -5.69 15.56 -6.31
CA ARG A 117 -5.09 16.42 -5.28
C ARG A 117 -3.86 15.79 -4.62
N SER A 118 -3.25 14.83 -5.29
CA SER A 118 -2.09 14.10 -4.80
C SER A 118 -0.78 14.60 -5.38
N PHE A 119 0.25 14.57 -4.56
CA PHE A 119 1.64 14.89 -4.93
C PHE A 119 2.52 13.71 -4.56
N PHE A 120 3.40 13.30 -5.47
CA PHE A 120 4.30 12.18 -5.28
C PHE A 120 5.73 12.69 -5.07
N HIS A 121 6.34 12.24 -3.97
CA HIS A 121 7.75 12.51 -3.71
C HIS A 121 8.62 11.68 -4.68
N VAL A 122 9.81 12.18 -5.03
CA VAL A 122 10.73 11.51 -5.96
C VAL A 122 11.03 10.06 -5.54
N ARG A 123 11.09 9.78 -4.25
CA ARG A 123 11.32 8.43 -3.70
C ARG A 123 10.29 7.40 -4.17
N THR A 124 9.05 7.81 -4.42
CA THR A 124 7.99 6.93 -4.93
C THR A 124 8.20 6.50 -6.38
N GLN A 125 9.12 7.14 -7.09
CA GLN A 125 9.49 6.83 -8.47
C GLN A 125 10.78 6.00 -8.55
N GLU A 126 11.51 5.87 -7.44
CA GLU A 126 12.76 5.11 -7.40
C GLU A 126 12.49 3.63 -7.62
N ARG A 127 13.23 3.05 -8.55
CA ARG A 127 13.21 1.60 -8.79
C ARG A 127 14.02 0.90 -7.71
N ALA A 128 13.46 -0.18 -7.19
CA ALA A 128 14.15 -1.07 -6.25
C ALA A 128 14.80 -2.24 -6.98
N ARG A 129 15.67 -2.98 -6.29
CA ARG A 129 16.14 -4.29 -6.75
C ARG A 129 15.62 -5.35 -5.82
N ASN A 130 15.02 -6.39 -6.38
CA ASN A 130 14.57 -7.55 -5.61
C ASN A 130 15.76 -8.43 -5.18
N LEU A 131 15.46 -9.46 -4.40
CA LEU A 131 16.49 -10.41 -3.91
C LEU A 131 17.26 -11.14 -5.02
N ARG A 132 16.74 -11.15 -6.25
CA ARG A 132 17.39 -11.73 -7.43
C ARG A 132 18.25 -10.72 -8.21
N GLY A 133 18.28 -9.46 -7.75
CA GLY A 133 18.99 -8.37 -8.41
C GLY A 133 18.26 -7.78 -9.61
N GLU A 134 17.01 -8.19 -9.87
CA GLU A 134 16.16 -7.66 -10.94
C GLU A 134 15.59 -6.30 -10.52
N GLU A 135 15.50 -5.35 -11.45
CA GLU A 135 14.87 -4.06 -11.19
C GLU A 135 13.36 -4.22 -11.09
N GLU A 136 12.79 -3.65 -10.02
CA GLU A 136 11.35 -3.56 -9.83
C GLU A 136 10.89 -2.11 -10.01
N PRO A 137 9.71 -1.90 -10.62
CA PRO A 137 9.14 -0.56 -10.80
C PRO A 137 8.99 0.19 -9.48
N GLY A 138 9.09 1.51 -9.52
CA GLY A 138 8.71 2.36 -8.40
C GLY A 138 7.19 2.38 -8.18
N GLY A 139 6.75 2.92 -7.05
CA GLY A 139 5.34 2.94 -6.70
C GLY A 139 4.47 3.65 -7.73
N VAL A 140 4.91 4.79 -8.24
CA VAL A 140 4.18 5.54 -9.29
C VAL A 140 4.08 4.73 -10.59
N GLU A 141 5.18 4.09 -11.01
CA GLU A 141 5.19 3.26 -12.22
C GLU A 141 4.22 2.07 -12.09
N HIS A 142 4.10 1.47 -10.89
CA HIS A 142 3.09 0.45 -10.63
C HIS A 142 1.65 0.98 -10.80
N LEU A 143 1.36 2.20 -10.32
CA LEU A 143 0.04 2.81 -10.50
C LEU A 143 -0.27 3.10 -11.99
N GLU A 144 0.72 3.56 -12.76
CA GLU A 144 0.59 3.82 -14.19
C GLU A 144 0.36 2.54 -15.01
N LEU A 145 0.97 1.43 -14.61
CA LEU A 145 0.85 0.13 -15.27
C LEU A 145 -0.38 -0.67 -14.82
N TYR A 146 -1.08 -0.24 -13.76
CA TYR A 146 -2.30 -0.89 -13.30
C TYR A 146 -3.43 -0.73 -14.32
N ARG A 147 -4.02 -1.84 -14.76
CA ARG A 147 -4.96 -1.89 -15.87
C ARG A 147 -6.14 -2.84 -15.62
N SER A 148 -7.22 -2.62 -16.36
CA SER A 148 -8.31 -3.58 -16.50
C SER A 148 -8.00 -4.64 -17.58
N ARG A 149 -8.64 -5.80 -17.47
CA ARG A 149 -8.61 -6.79 -18.56
C ARG A 149 -9.33 -6.22 -19.78
N LEU A 150 -8.72 -6.39 -20.95
CA LEU A 150 -9.42 -6.10 -22.20
C LEU A 150 -10.64 -7.02 -22.31
N PRO A 151 -11.79 -6.53 -22.83
CA PRO A 151 -12.93 -7.38 -23.12
C PRO A 151 -12.49 -8.51 -24.05
N GLY A 152 -12.67 -9.75 -23.62
CA GLY A 152 -12.42 -10.90 -24.49
C GLY A 152 -13.39 -10.89 -25.68
N THR A 153 -13.01 -11.52 -26.80
CA THR A 153 -13.83 -11.65 -28.02
C THR A 153 -15.16 -12.39 -27.82
N GLY A 154 -15.58 -12.65 -26.59
CA GLY A 154 -16.77 -13.39 -26.17
C GLY A 154 -17.88 -12.61 -25.48
N GLY A 155 -17.89 -11.27 -25.55
CA GLY A 155 -19.09 -10.46 -25.24
C GLY A 155 -19.52 -10.37 -23.77
N SER A 156 -18.74 -10.78 -22.80
CA SER A 156 -19.01 -10.55 -21.39
C SER A 156 -18.22 -9.32 -20.88
N LEU A 157 -18.94 -8.26 -20.58
CA LEU A 157 -18.43 -6.99 -20.02
C LEU A 157 -18.07 -7.10 -18.52
N ALA A 158 -17.52 -8.22 -18.07
CA ALA A 158 -16.94 -8.29 -16.74
C ALA A 158 -15.54 -7.65 -16.79
N GLU A 159 -15.50 -6.34 -16.81
CA GLU A 159 -14.29 -5.56 -16.61
C GLU A 159 -13.81 -5.79 -15.17
N SER A 160 -12.87 -6.71 -14.98
CA SER A 160 -12.16 -6.85 -13.72
C SER A 160 -10.74 -6.33 -13.88
N PRO A 161 -10.16 -5.68 -12.86
CA PRO A 161 -8.75 -5.34 -12.87
C PRO A 161 -7.88 -6.58 -13.08
N VAL A 162 -6.74 -6.41 -13.73
CA VAL A 162 -5.75 -7.47 -13.83
C VAL A 162 -5.10 -7.66 -12.46
N HIS A 163 -5.06 -8.88 -11.98
CA HIS A 163 -4.32 -9.21 -10.76
C HIS A 163 -2.91 -9.66 -11.16
N ASP A 164 -1.96 -8.75 -11.03
CA ASP A 164 -0.54 -8.94 -11.32
C ASP A 164 0.31 -8.18 -10.28
N ALA A 165 1.61 -8.10 -10.47
CA ALA A 165 2.53 -7.40 -9.55
C ALA A 165 2.16 -5.91 -9.35
N HIS A 166 1.48 -5.27 -10.31
CA HIS A 166 1.07 -3.87 -10.22
C HIS A 166 -0.18 -3.69 -9.36
N SER A 167 -1.02 -4.72 -9.26
CA SER A 167 -2.26 -4.66 -8.49
C SER A 167 -2.02 -4.46 -6.99
N HIS A 168 -0.99 -5.06 -6.41
CA HIS A 168 -0.69 -4.95 -4.98
C HIS A 168 -0.41 -3.51 -4.55
N THR A 169 0.38 -2.77 -5.34
CA THR A 169 0.65 -1.35 -5.08
C THR A 169 -0.61 -0.49 -5.22
N ALA A 170 -1.46 -0.78 -6.23
CA ALA A 170 -2.73 -0.08 -6.42
C ALA A 170 -3.74 -0.43 -5.30
N ASP A 171 -3.78 -1.68 -4.85
CA ASP A 171 -4.63 -2.14 -3.76
C ASP A 171 -4.20 -1.53 -2.41
N ALA A 172 -2.89 -1.42 -2.17
CA ALA A 172 -2.36 -0.68 -1.03
C ALA A 172 -2.79 0.80 -1.07
N ALA A 173 -2.69 1.47 -2.23
CA ALA A 173 -3.14 2.85 -2.37
C ALA A 173 -4.66 3.01 -2.14
N ARG A 174 -5.48 2.02 -2.49
CA ARG A 174 -6.93 2.01 -2.22
C ARG A 174 -7.27 1.77 -0.75
N THR A 175 -6.34 1.24 0.04
CA THR A 175 -6.50 1.03 1.48
C THR A 175 -6.36 2.34 2.25
N PHE A 176 -5.74 3.37 1.67
CA PHE A 176 -5.68 4.74 2.18
C PHE A 176 -7.02 5.46 1.99
#